data_0615b7ebb4d7e30338010e63830a7467
#
_entry.id   0615b7ebb4d7e30338010e63830a7467
#
_cell.length_a   1.000
_cell.length_b   1.000
_cell.length_c   1.000
_cell.angle_alpha   90.00
_cell.angle_beta   90.00
_cell.angle_gamma   90.00
#
_symmetry.space_group_name_H-M   'P 1'
#
loop_
_entity.id
_entity.type
_entity.pdbx_description
1 polymer ?
#
loop_
_entity_poly.entity_id
_entity_poly.type
_entity_poly.pdbx_seq_one_letter_code
_entity_poly.pdbx_strand_id
1 'polypeptide(L)'
;MSVKNEIENITAEEAKEKLNDPNVQFIDVRDKESFEKETIGNAMHLDKAFLEFYLAEGSPLENEFFKNNPDKEYVVFCGVGGQGTLATKTMQDMGIKNVKNITGGMAEWDKIKK
;
A
#
# COMPACT_ATOMS: atom_id res chain seq x y z
N MET A 1 -21.18 12.60 -7.17
CA MET A 1 -20.60 11.76 -7.94
C MET A 1 -19.56 10.99 -7.36
N SER A 2 -19.43 9.88 -7.80
CA SER A 2 -18.59 8.94 -7.16
C SER A 2 -17.15 8.96 -7.58
N VAL A 3 -16.78 9.83 -8.48
CA VAL A 3 -15.39 9.83 -8.90
C VAL A 3 -14.44 10.08 -7.78
N LYS A 4 -14.85 10.81 -6.74
CA LYS A 4 -13.97 11.03 -5.65
C LYS A 4 -13.63 9.80 -4.89
N ASN A 5 -14.41 8.74 -5.07
CA ASN A 5 -14.18 7.50 -4.34
C ASN A 5 -13.35 6.51 -5.10
N GLU A 6 -12.92 6.87 -6.30
CA GLU A 6 -12.08 5.98 -7.06
C GLU A 6 -10.66 6.04 -6.54
N ILE A 7 -10.01 4.89 -6.51
CA ILE A 7 -8.62 4.85 -6.10
C ILE A 7 -7.73 5.13 -7.30
N GLU A 8 -6.50 5.50 -7.01
CA GLU A 8 -5.51 5.73 -8.05
C GLU A 8 -4.66 4.50 -8.21
N ASN A 9 -4.45 4.06 -9.45
CA ASN A 9 -3.64 2.88 -9.75
C ASN A 9 -2.41 3.28 -10.53
N ILE A 10 -1.29 2.60 -10.26
CA ILE A 10 -0.07 2.79 -11.03
C ILE A 10 0.38 1.42 -11.52
N THR A 11 1.21 1.42 -12.55
CA THR A 11 1.75 0.17 -13.07
C THR A 11 2.95 -0.27 -12.23
N ALA A 12 3.36 -1.53 -12.40
CA ALA A 12 4.55 -2.02 -11.73
C ALA A 12 5.79 -1.24 -12.19
N GLU A 13 5.83 -0.86 -13.47
CA GLU A 13 6.93 -0.06 -13.99
C GLU A 13 7.01 1.29 -13.31
N GLU A 14 5.86 1.94 -13.12
CA GLU A 14 5.83 3.21 -12.43
C GLU A 14 6.27 3.07 -10.98
N ALA A 15 5.85 1.98 -10.35
CA ALA A 15 6.25 1.71 -8.98
C ALA A 15 7.76 1.51 -8.88
N LYS A 16 8.34 0.84 -9.86
CA LYS A 16 9.78 0.59 -9.84
C LYS A 16 10.57 1.90 -9.85
N GLU A 17 10.07 2.90 -10.54
CA GLU A 17 10.72 4.20 -10.58
C GLU A 17 10.69 4.91 -9.23
N LYS A 18 9.83 4.48 -8.33
CA LYS A 18 9.67 5.10 -7.02
C LYS A 18 10.46 4.41 -5.92
N LEU A 19 11.20 3.34 -6.25
CA LEU A 19 11.87 2.53 -5.23
C LEU A 19 12.84 3.31 -4.36
N ASN A 20 13.53 4.27 -4.92
CA ASN A 20 14.55 5.01 -4.19
C ASN A 20 14.11 6.41 -3.80
N ASP A 21 12.83 6.71 -3.95
CA ASP A 21 12.31 8.01 -3.60
C ASP A 21 12.04 8.07 -2.10
N PRO A 22 12.74 8.92 -1.35
CA PRO A 22 12.55 8.94 0.11
C PRO A 22 11.16 9.43 0.53
N ASN A 23 10.40 10.03 -0.38
CA ASN A 23 9.06 10.47 -0.08
C ASN A 23 7.99 9.41 -0.35
N VAL A 24 8.40 8.22 -0.73
CA VAL A 24 7.49 7.14 -1.06
C VAL A 24 7.67 5.99 -0.07
N GLN A 25 6.56 5.49 0.46
CA GLN A 25 6.57 4.33 1.34
C GLN A 25 5.70 3.25 0.71
N PHE A 26 6.30 2.10 0.43
CA PHE A 26 5.56 0.95 -0.08
C PHE A 26 4.87 0.24 1.09
N ILE A 27 3.66 -0.28 0.83
CA ILE A 27 2.86 -0.97 1.83
C ILE A 27 2.47 -2.34 1.27
N ASP A 28 2.91 -3.40 1.95
CA ASP A 28 2.58 -4.77 1.57
C ASP A 28 1.42 -5.23 2.45
N VAL A 29 0.27 -5.49 1.83
CA VAL A 29 -0.93 -5.87 2.59
C VAL A 29 -1.20 -7.38 2.54
N ARG A 30 -0.21 -8.16 2.09
CA ARG A 30 -0.35 -9.62 2.09
C ARG A 30 -0.15 -10.15 3.49
N ASP A 31 -0.28 -11.47 3.65
CA ASP A 31 -0.02 -12.08 4.94
C ASP A 31 1.47 -12.05 5.28
N LYS A 32 1.76 -12.30 6.53
CA LYS A 32 3.13 -12.19 7.04
C LYS A 32 4.10 -13.12 6.33
N GLU A 33 3.65 -14.34 6.06
CA GLU A 33 4.51 -15.33 5.43
C GLU A 33 4.94 -14.87 4.03
N SER A 34 3.99 -14.35 3.26
CA SER A 34 4.30 -13.86 1.92
C SER A 34 5.26 -12.68 1.97
N PHE A 35 5.00 -11.77 2.91
CA PHE A 35 5.86 -10.60 3.10
C PHE A 35 7.29 -11.00 3.43
N GLU A 36 7.45 -12.00 4.30
CA GLU A 36 8.77 -12.42 4.73
C GLU A 36 9.53 -13.16 3.65
N LYS A 37 8.81 -13.82 2.74
CA LYS A 37 9.47 -14.48 1.63
C LYS A 37 10.06 -13.49 0.65
N GLU A 38 9.30 -12.49 0.29
CA GLU A 38 9.73 -11.49 -0.69
C GLU A 38 8.77 -10.32 -0.64
N THR A 39 9.30 -9.10 -0.71
CA THR A 39 8.46 -7.92 -0.78
C THR A 39 9.11 -6.92 -1.71
N ILE A 40 8.52 -5.75 -1.85
CA ILE A 40 9.05 -4.72 -2.74
C ILE A 40 9.79 -3.67 -1.91
N GLY A 41 11.09 -3.55 -2.16
CA GLY A 41 11.88 -2.52 -1.49
C GLY A 41 11.81 -2.62 0.01
N ASN A 42 11.64 -1.51 0.67
CA ASN A 42 11.52 -1.44 2.12
C ASN A 42 10.07 -1.33 2.56
N ALA A 43 9.19 -2.13 1.97
CA ALA A 43 7.78 -2.07 2.25
C ALA A 43 7.48 -2.27 3.73
N MET A 44 6.51 -1.53 4.21
CA MET A 44 5.96 -1.73 5.54
C MET A 44 4.87 -2.79 5.42
N HIS A 45 4.87 -3.76 6.31
CA HIS A 45 3.87 -4.83 6.28
C HIS A 45 2.65 -4.44 7.10
N LEU A 46 1.51 -4.38 6.45
CA LEU A 46 0.23 -4.14 7.12
C LEU A 46 -0.76 -5.16 6.60
N ASP A 47 -0.89 -6.28 7.30
CA ASP A 47 -1.79 -7.35 6.90
C ASP A 47 -3.20 -6.78 6.75
N LYS A 48 -3.82 -6.97 5.58
CA LYS A 48 -5.13 -6.41 5.30
C LYS A 48 -6.19 -6.82 6.30
N ALA A 49 -6.02 -7.97 6.94
CA ALA A 49 -6.98 -8.44 7.93
C ALA A 49 -7.08 -7.49 9.13
N PHE A 50 -6.04 -6.74 9.40
CA PHE A 50 -6.01 -5.82 10.55
C PHE A 50 -5.81 -4.38 10.13
N LEU A 51 -6.00 -4.09 8.84
CA LEU A 51 -5.64 -2.79 8.30
C LEU A 51 -6.29 -1.62 9.03
N GLU A 52 -7.59 -1.74 9.30
CA GLU A 52 -8.30 -0.66 9.97
C GLU A 52 -7.77 -0.41 11.37
N PHE A 53 -7.31 -1.45 12.05
CA PHE A 53 -6.76 -1.29 13.39
C PHE A 53 -5.43 -0.53 13.36
N TYR A 54 -4.63 -0.76 12.31
CA TYR A 54 -3.36 -0.05 12.18
C TYR A 54 -3.57 1.44 11.93
N LEU A 55 -4.69 1.78 11.29
CA LEU A 55 -4.95 3.16 10.89
C LEU A 55 -5.82 3.92 11.86
N ALA A 56 -6.57 3.22 12.70
CA ALA A 56 -7.52 3.88 13.60
C ALA A 56 -6.80 4.49 14.80
N GLU A 57 -7.05 5.77 14.99
CA GLU A 57 -6.45 6.49 16.10
C GLU A 57 -6.96 5.90 17.42
N GLY A 58 -6.04 5.61 18.34
CA GLY A 58 -6.41 5.05 19.63
C GLY A 58 -6.56 3.55 19.66
N SER A 59 -6.43 2.90 18.52
CA SER A 59 -6.52 1.44 18.45
C SER A 59 -5.29 0.81 19.10
N PRO A 60 -5.42 -0.38 19.70
CA PRO A 60 -4.26 -1.08 20.28
C PRO A 60 -3.15 -1.36 19.26
N LEU A 61 -3.50 -1.42 17.97
CA LEU A 61 -2.51 -1.69 16.93
C LEU A 61 -2.13 -0.46 16.12
N GLU A 62 -2.50 0.72 16.58
CA GLU A 62 -2.28 1.94 15.81
C GLU A 62 -0.84 2.07 15.35
N ASN A 63 -0.66 2.35 14.07
CA ASN A 63 0.64 2.61 13.48
C ASN A 63 0.73 4.12 13.23
N GLU A 64 1.53 4.81 14.00
CA GLU A 64 1.59 6.27 13.94
C GLU A 64 2.38 6.80 12.76
N PHE A 65 2.97 5.91 11.96
CA PHE A 65 3.75 6.35 10.82
C PHE A 65 2.94 7.27 9.89
N PHE A 66 1.67 6.92 9.68
CA PHE A 66 0.83 7.70 8.77
C PHE A 66 0.50 9.06 9.35
N LYS A 67 0.25 9.11 10.64
CA LYS A 67 -0.04 10.35 11.32
C LYS A 67 1.17 11.27 11.28
N ASN A 68 2.36 10.71 11.41
CA ASN A 68 3.60 11.48 11.43
C ASN A 68 4.12 11.81 10.05
N ASN A 69 3.57 11.20 9.01
CA ASN A 69 4.02 11.40 7.62
C ASN A 69 2.85 11.61 6.69
N PRO A 70 2.02 12.64 6.95
CA PRO A 70 0.78 12.81 6.19
C PRO A 70 0.97 13.17 4.72
N ASP A 71 2.15 13.66 4.37
CA ASP A 71 2.39 14.10 3.00
C ASP A 71 3.18 13.09 2.16
N LYS A 72 3.53 11.94 2.73
CA LYS A 72 4.21 10.92 1.95
C LYS A 72 3.27 10.30 0.93
N GLU A 73 3.87 9.77 -0.12
CA GLU A 73 3.14 8.98 -1.09
C GLU A 73 3.21 7.52 -0.63
N TYR A 74 2.05 6.86 -0.57
CA TYR A 74 1.98 5.46 -0.15
C TYR A 74 1.59 4.61 -1.34
N VAL A 75 2.36 3.56 -1.59
CA VAL A 75 2.12 2.66 -2.72
C VAL A 75 1.81 1.28 -2.15
N VAL A 76 0.56 0.85 -2.34
CA VAL A 76 0.02 -0.37 -1.76
C VAL A 76 0.04 -1.48 -2.80
N PHE A 77 0.37 -2.69 -2.37
CA PHE A 77 0.31 -3.83 -3.26
C PHE A 77 -0.08 -5.10 -2.51
N CYS A 78 -0.68 -6.03 -3.27
CA CYS A 78 -1.02 -7.35 -2.76
C CYS A 78 -0.48 -8.38 -3.75
N GLY A 79 -1.00 -9.61 -3.70
CA GLY A 79 -0.51 -10.66 -4.58
C GLY A 79 -0.89 -10.45 -6.03
N VAL A 80 -2.18 -10.22 -6.31
CA VAL A 80 -2.66 -10.12 -7.69
C VAL A 80 -3.51 -8.88 -7.97
N GLY A 81 -3.63 -7.97 -7.03
CA GLY A 81 -4.28 -6.69 -7.29
C GLY A 81 -5.62 -6.47 -6.65
N GLY A 82 -6.43 -7.50 -6.45
CA GLY A 82 -7.77 -7.32 -5.90
C GLY A 82 -7.77 -6.84 -4.45
N GLN A 83 -6.96 -7.46 -3.62
CA GLN A 83 -6.87 -7.08 -2.22
C GLN A 83 -6.25 -5.71 -2.05
N GLY A 84 -5.26 -5.39 -2.92
CA GLY A 84 -4.63 -4.09 -2.86
C GLY A 84 -5.59 -2.96 -3.19
N THR A 85 -6.51 -3.22 -4.12
CA THR A 85 -7.54 -2.24 -4.46
C THR A 85 -8.40 -1.92 -3.24
N LEU A 86 -8.86 -2.96 -2.55
CA LEU A 86 -9.68 -2.76 -1.37
C LEU A 86 -8.90 -2.08 -0.23
N ALA A 87 -7.66 -2.48 -0.04
CA ALA A 87 -6.82 -1.88 0.99
C ALA A 87 -6.58 -0.40 0.72
N THR A 88 -6.32 -0.05 -0.54
CA THR A 88 -6.10 1.33 -0.92
C THR A 88 -7.34 2.17 -0.65
N LYS A 89 -8.51 1.61 -0.98
CA LYS A 89 -9.76 2.31 -0.73
C LYS A 89 -9.97 2.53 0.77
N THR A 90 -9.68 1.51 1.58
CA THR A 90 -9.80 1.64 3.03
C THR A 90 -8.89 2.74 3.55
N MET A 91 -7.65 2.76 3.10
CA MET A 91 -6.70 3.78 3.53
C MET A 91 -7.18 5.18 3.12
N GLN A 92 -7.68 5.30 1.90
CA GLN A 92 -8.20 6.56 1.41
C GLN A 92 -9.38 7.03 2.25
N ASP A 93 -10.30 6.11 2.55
CA ASP A 93 -11.47 6.42 3.35
C ASP A 93 -11.10 6.81 4.79
N MET A 94 -9.98 6.34 5.27
CA MET A 94 -9.53 6.65 6.63
C MET A 94 -8.60 7.87 6.67
N GLY A 95 -8.50 8.58 5.55
CA GLY A 95 -7.84 9.89 5.58
C GLY A 95 -6.42 9.95 5.02
N ILE A 96 -5.92 8.85 4.46
CA ILE A 96 -4.61 8.87 3.82
C ILE A 96 -4.77 9.55 2.47
N LYS A 97 -4.11 10.69 2.29
CA LYS A 97 -4.38 11.53 1.12
C LYS A 97 -3.76 11.03 -0.17
N ASN A 98 -2.55 10.53 -0.10
CA ASN A 98 -1.78 10.22 -1.31
C ASN A 98 -1.45 8.74 -1.30
N VAL A 99 -2.41 7.92 -1.69
CA VAL A 99 -2.24 6.47 -1.67
C VAL A 99 -2.62 5.90 -3.03
N LYS A 100 -1.80 4.98 -3.52
CA LYS A 100 -1.97 4.38 -4.83
C LYS A 100 -1.82 2.88 -4.74
N ASN A 101 -2.45 2.17 -5.67
CA ASN A 101 -2.38 0.72 -5.73
C ASN A 101 -1.56 0.30 -6.94
N ILE A 102 -0.72 -0.73 -6.80
CA ILE A 102 -0.02 -1.29 -7.96
C ILE A 102 -0.97 -2.25 -8.66
N THR A 103 -1.31 -1.93 -9.90
CA THR A 103 -2.16 -2.79 -10.72
C THR A 103 -1.51 -4.17 -10.85
N GLY A 104 -2.25 -5.22 -10.52
CA GLY A 104 -1.74 -6.58 -10.61
C GLY A 104 -0.82 -6.99 -9.48
N GLY A 105 -0.48 -6.08 -8.60
CA GLY A 105 0.27 -6.40 -7.40
C GLY A 105 1.61 -7.07 -7.65
N MET A 106 1.95 -8.00 -6.77
CA MET A 106 3.23 -8.70 -6.84
C MET A 106 3.40 -9.51 -8.12
N ALA A 107 2.28 -10.02 -8.67
CA ALA A 107 2.35 -10.80 -9.90
C ALA A 107 2.92 -9.97 -11.06
N GLU A 108 2.49 -8.71 -11.17
CA GLU A 108 3.02 -7.83 -12.21
C GLU A 108 4.43 -7.37 -11.88
N TRP A 109 4.70 -7.13 -10.60
CA TRP A 109 6.04 -6.75 -10.17
C TRP A 109 7.05 -7.83 -10.53
N ASP A 110 6.70 -9.09 -10.31
CA ASP A 110 7.62 -10.20 -10.58
C ASP A 110 8.04 -10.28 -12.03
N LYS A 111 7.21 -9.77 -12.95
CA LYS A 111 7.54 -9.79 -14.37
C LYS A 111 8.64 -8.81 -14.74
N ILE A 112 8.82 -7.77 -13.96
CA ILE A 112 9.71 -6.67 -14.33
C ILE A 112 10.81 -6.39 -13.33
N LYS A 113 10.87 -7.13 -12.25
CA LYS A 113 11.75 -6.77 -11.12
C LYS A 113 13.23 -6.93 -11.38
N LYS A 114 13.63 -7.52 -12.44
CA LYS A 114 15.04 -7.78 -12.73
C LYS A 114 15.94 -6.57 -12.71
#